data_6f3517597d07a42fd48edee573f212d6
#
_entry.id   6f3517597d07a42fd48edee573f212d6
#
_cell.length_a   1.000
_cell.length_b   1.000
_cell.length_c   1.000
_cell.angle_alpha   90.00
_cell.angle_beta   90.00
_cell.angle_gamma   90.00
#
_symmetry.space_group_name_H-M   'P 1'
#
loop_
_entity.id
_entity.type
_entity.pdbx_description
1 polymer ?
#
loop_
_entity_poly.entity_id
_entity_poly.type
_entity_poly.pdbx_seq_one_letter_code
_entity_poly.pdbx_strand_id
1 'polypeptide(L)'
;MKTFRNILDLLTHHEKRQGLRVLLMVIGMALLESIGVVSVMPFLAVLGNPEMININPVLSELFDMSKSFGVNSADQFLMALGVGAFLIIITSSIYRAFTHFYLNRFIEMRRDSIGSRLLETYLYQPYSFFLGRHSGEMSKTVLSEVDQFVHQTLRPVIMMLAYSVVLVSLIALLVIADPKLAIIVAATFGLLYFFVYLAIRGYLERTGKLRVESNSERFLMAAEAFGGIKSIKLRGCEPFYMDRFSSASRQFARIYAGHQTLTQAPKFLIEAIAFGGVILLTLALLHQQGGGQGGALGQVLPLLGLYAFAAYRIQPATTAIYLGMANLRYGALTVENLRRDLSIGVPDSHQQNVTGFDHAREYIELDNVDFSYPETTKMTLSGINLKIPVGSSIGIVGSTGSGKTTLVDIILGLLRPSEGAILVDGKLVTENNLRDWQRTLGYVPQEIFLTDTSIAQNIAYGLSREEIDMAQVERCARMAQVHDFISQELPGGYESLVGERGVRLSGGQRQRIGIARALYHDPSVMVFDEATSALDTVTEQAVMQAIEKFQNNKTIIIIAHRLSTVSNCDNVVILAGGHVKAQGSFNELSESDPQFKAMV
;
A
#
# COMPACT_ATOMS: atom_id res chain seq x y z
N MET A 1 -1.66 21.44 -10.84
CA MET A 1 -0.35 21.03 -11.40
C MET A 1 0.50 20.25 -10.40
N LYS A 2 0.62 20.66 -9.11
CA LYS A 2 1.43 19.96 -8.09
C LYS A 2 1.01 18.49 -7.92
N THR A 3 -0.28 18.21 -7.70
CA THR A 3 -0.79 16.83 -7.51
C THR A 3 -0.55 15.92 -8.72
N PHE A 4 -0.71 16.45 -9.93
CA PHE A 4 -0.44 15.69 -11.16
C PHE A 4 1.05 15.30 -11.27
N ARG A 5 1.96 16.23 -10.95
CA ARG A 5 3.40 15.93 -10.90
C ARG A 5 3.70 14.86 -9.84
N ASN A 6 3.09 14.98 -8.67
CA ASN A 6 3.25 13.98 -7.61
C ASN A 6 2.77 12.58 -8.03
N ILE A 7 1.70 12.48 -8.85
CA ILE A 7 1.27 11.19 -9.42
C ILE A 7 2.35 10.61 -10.35
N LEU A 8 2.98 11.45 -11.18
CA LEU A 8 4.06 11.00 -12.06
C LEU A 8 5.30 10.56 -11.27
N ASP A 9 5.56 11.17 -10.11
CA ASP A 9 6.67 10.78 -9.24
C ASP A 9 6.45 9.41 -8.58
N LEU A 10 5.19 8.98 -8.39
CA LEU A 10 4.86 7.64 -7.88
C LEU A 10 5.16 6.54 -8.90
N LEU A 11 5.21 6.86 -10.19
CA LEU A 11 5.45 5.91 -11.28
C LEU A 11 6.95 5.75 -11.56
N THR A 12 7.38 4.52 -11.73
CA THR A 12 8.75 4.20 -12.16
C THR A 12 8.99 4.59 -13.63
N HIS A 13 10.25 4.68 -14.06
CA HIS A 13 10.59 4.96 -15.46
C HIS A 13 10.01 3.94 -16.44
N HIS A 14 9.98 2.66 -16.06
CA HIS A 14 9.39 1.60 -16.86
C HIS A 14 7.87 1.80 -17.02
N GLU A 15 7.20 2.15 -15.94
CA GLU A 15 5.76 2.41 -15.90
C GLU A 15 5.36 3.65 -16.72
N LYS A 16 6.17 4.70 -16.69
CA LYS A 16 5.98 5.88 -17.54
C LYS A 16 6.05 5.51 -19.03
N ARG A 17 6.98 4.63 -19.43
CA ARG A 17 7.07 4.11 -20.81
C ARG A 17 5.86 3.25 -21.17
N GLN A 18 5.36 2.42 -20.27
CA GLN A 18 4.11 1.67 -20.48
C GLN A 18 2.92 2.60 -20.63
N GLY A 19 2.82 3.66 -19.81
CA GLY A 19 1.79 4.69 -19.88
C GLY A 19 1.79 5.39 -21.25
N LEU A 20 2.97 5.65 -21.82
CA LEU A 20 3.08 6.24 -23.17
C LEU A 20 2.51 5.31 -24.26
N ARG A 21 2.74 3.99 -24.17
CA ARG A 21 2.14 3.02 -25.11
C ARG A 21 0.62 3.01 -25.02
N VAL A 22 0.09 3.05 -23.79
CA VAL A 22 -1.36 3.15 -23.57
C VAL A 22 -1.92 4.45 -24.14
N LEU A 23 -1.20 5.57 -24.00
CA LEU A 23 -1.60 6.85 -24.58
C LEU A 23 -1.66 6.78 -26.12
N LEU A 24 -0.69 6.14 -26.77
CA LEU A 24 -0.72 5.93 -28.23
C LEU A 24 -1.93 5.09 -28.67
N MET A 25 -2.27 4.04 -27.91
CA MET A 25 -3.49 3.26 -28.19
C MET A 25 -4.76 4.09 -28.03
N VAL A 26 -4.81 4.98 -27.03
CA VAL A 26 -5.92 5.92 -26.83
C VAL A 26 -6.04 6.92 -27.97
N ILE A 27 -4.93 7.43 -28.50
CA ILE A 27 -4.94 8.32 -29.69
C ILE A 27 -5.52 7.55 -30.89
N GLY A 28 -5.08 6.32 -31.13
CA GLY A 28 -5.66 5.46 -32.17
C GLY A 28 -7.17 5.22 -31.98
N MET A 29 -7.59 5.00 -30.73
CA MET A 29 -9.01 4.87 -30.38
C MET A 29 -9.80 6.14 -30.72
N ALA A 30 -9.28 7.31 -30.38
CA ALA A 30 -9.92 8.60 -30.65
C ALA A 30 -10.09 8.85 -32.16
N LEU A 31 -9.08 8.52 -32.95
CA LEU A 31 -9.14 8.65 -34.41
C LEU A 31 -10.18 7.71 -35.02
N LEU A 32 -10.20 6.43 -34.61
CA LEU A 32 -11.20 5.46 -35.08
C LEU A 32 -12.62 5.84 -34.67
N GLU A 33 -12.82 6.37 -33.44
CA GLU A 33 -14.11 6.90 -33.01
C GLU A 33 -14.57 8.08 -33.86
N SER A 34 -13.68 9.00 -34.21
CA SER A 34 -13.99 10.14 -35.08
C SER A 34 -14.39 9.68 -36.47
N ILE A 35 -13.65 8.73 -37.06
CA ILE A 35 -13.98 8.12 -38.36
C ILE A 35 -15.36 7.44 -38.29
N GLY A 36 -15.65 6.72 -37.20
CA GLY A 36 -16.95 6.11 -36.97
C GLY A 36 -18.12 7.11 -36.95
N VAL A 37 -17.89 8.29 -36.35
CA VAL A 37 -18.90 9.38 -36.36
C VAL A 37 -19.11 9.92 -37.78
N VAL A 38 -18.01 10.20 -38.49
CA VAL A 38 -18.06 10.72 -39.86
C VAL A 38 -18.72 9.75 -40.83
N SER A 39 -18.51 8.45 -40.67
CA SER A 39 -19.03 7.43 -41.60
C SER A 39 -20.57 7.35 -41.66
N VAL A 40 -21.24 7.82 -40.59
CA VAL A 40 -22.73 7.85 -40.55
C VAL A 40 -23.30 9.00 -41.38
N MET A 41 -22.56 10.09 -41.57
CA MET A 41 -23.02 11.30 -42.25
C MET A 41 -23.37 11.08 -43.76
N PRO A 42 -22.53 10.43 -44.57
CA PRO A 42 -22.86 10.07 -45.96
C PRO A 42 -24.12 9.21 -46.07
N PHE A 43 -24.26 8.21 -45.19
CA PHE A 43 -25.45 7.34 -45.15
C PHE A 43 -26.72 8.15 -44.88
N LEU A 44 -26.73 9.01 -43.85
CA LEU A 44 -27.89 9.86 -43.56
C LEU A 44 -28.21 10.89 -44.65
N ALA A 45 -27.18 11.42 -45.29
CA ALA A 45 -27.36 12.40 -46.40
C ALA A 45 -28.07 11.75 -47.59
N VAL A 46 -27.63 10.57 -48.02
CA VAL A 46 -28.27 9.84 -49.15
C VAL A 46 -29.64 9.31 -48.76
N LEU A 47 -29.85 8.84 -47.51
CA LEU A 47 -31.12 8.41 -46.99
C LEU A 47 -32.17 9.54 -46.99
N GLY A 48 -31.75 10.75 -46.61
CA GLY A 48 -32.65 11.92 -46.58
C GLY A 48 -32.96 12.49 -47.95
N ASN A 49 -32.02 12.47 -48.91
CA ASN A 49 -32.21 12.91 -50.30
C ASN A 49 -31.21 12.18 -51.23
N PRO A 50 -31.69 11.22 -52.03
CA PRO A 50 -30.83 10.50 -53.00
C PRO A 50 -30.14 11.40 -54.05
N GLU A 51 -30.71 12.54 -54.36
CA GLU A 51 -30.10 13.51 -55.32
C GLU A 51 -28.78 14.11 -54.81
N MET A 52 -28.53 14.04 -53.48
CA MET A 52 -27.27 14.48 -52.88
C MET A 52 -26.04 13.75 -53.44
N ILE A 53 -26.22 12.56 -54.02
CA ILE A 53 -25.13 11.82 -54.70
C ILE A 53 -24.54 12.67 -55.85
N ASN A 54 -25.38 13.41 -56.56
CA ASN A 54 -24.98 14.21 -57.69
C ASN A 54 -24.58 15.65 -57.31
N ILE A 55 -25.07 16.15 -56.17
CA ILE A 55 -24.84 17.52 -55.71
C ILE A 55 -23.55 17.64 -54.91
N ASN A 56 -23.22 16.64 -54.12
CA ASN A 56 -22.08 16.68 -53.20
C ASN A 56 -20.85 16.00 -53.87
N PRO A 57 -19.74 16.72 -54.09
CA PRO A 57 -18.56 16.18 -54.77
C PRO A 57 -18.00 14.91 -54.10
N VAL A 58 -18.00 14.86 -52.73
CA VAL A 58 -17.48 13.72 -51.98
C VAL A 58 -18.36 12.48 -52.16
N LEU A 59 -19.71 12.67 -52.16
CA LEU A 59 -20.64 11.56 -52.36
C LEU A 59 -20.60 11.05 -53.82
N SER A 60 -20.44 11.95 -54.80
CA SER A 60 -20.26 11.59 -56.19
C SER A 60 -18.99 10.77 -56.42
N GLU A 61 -17.87 11.18 -55.82
CA GLU A 61 -16.61 10.45 -55.92
C GLU A 61 -16.67 9.07 -55.25
N LEU A 62 -17.29 8.99 -54.06
CA LEU A 62 -17.53 7.71 -53.37
C LEU A 62 -18.48 6.80 -54.18
N PHE A 63 -19.49 7.35 -54.83
CA PHE A 63 -20.40 6.59 -55.70
C PHE A 63 -19.65 6.06 -56.92
N ASP A 64 -18.82 6.89 -57.59
CA ASP A 64 -18.01 6.46 -58.72
C ASP A 64 -17.00 5.38 -58.35
N MET A 65 -16.37 5.49 -57.19
CA MET A 65 -15.50 4.43 -56.66
C MET A 65 -16.29 3.14 -56.41
N SER A 66 -17.54 3.24 -55.92
CA SER A 66 -18.38 2.07 -55.61
C SER A 66 -18.86 1.32 -56.86
N LYS A 67 -18.91 1.98 -58.02
CA LYS A 67 -19.22 1.35 -59.34
C LYS A 67 -18.24 0.23 -59.69
N SER A 68 -16.96 0.37 -59.29
CA SER A 68 -15.95 -0.69 -59.47
C SER A 68 -16.24 -1.96 -58.64
N PHE A 69 -17.10 -1.87 -57.64
CA PHE A 69 -17.57 -2.98 -56.81
C PHE A 69 -18.99 -3.47 -57.21
N GLY A 70 -19.53 -3.02 -58.37
CA GLY A 70 -20.83 -3.45 -58.85
C GLY A 70 -22.03 -2.68 -58.32
N VAL A 71 -21.85 -1.54 -57.69
CA VAL A 71 -22.90 -0.67 -57.16
C VAL A 71 -23.31 0.32 -58.25
N ASN A 72 -24.48 0.07 -58.88
CA ASN A 72 -24.93 0.83 -60.05
C ASN A 72 -26.19 1.67 -59.80
N SER A 73 -26.82 1.54 -58.64
CA SER A 73 -28.03 2.31 -58.31
C SER A 73 -27.90 3.04 -56.98
N ALA A 74 -28.68 4.11 -56.76
CA ALA A 74 -28.70 4.86 -55.51
C ALA A 74 -29.07 4.00 -54.30
N ASP A 75 -29.98 3.04 -54.46
CA ASP A 75 -30.36 2.11 -53.38
C ASP A 75 -29.22 1.15 -53.01
N GLN A 76 -28.52 0.62 -54.03
CA GLN A 76 -27.34 -0.22 -53.76
C GLN A 76 -26.21 0.58 -53.07
N PHE A 77 -26.03 1.85 -53.47
CA PHE A 77 -25.07 2.75 -52.84
C PHE A 77 -25.43 3.06 -51.39
N LEU A 78 -26.72 3.31 -51.12
CA LEU A 78 -27.19 3.49 -49.74
C LEU A 78 -26.93 2.25 -48.86
N MET A 79 -27.20 1.04 -49.38
CA MET A 79 -26.89 -0.21 -48.68
C MET A 79 -25.37 -0.34 -48.45
N ALA A 80 -24.54 -0.03 -49.44
CA ALA A 80 -23.07 -0.09 -49.32
C ALA A 80 -22.55 0.89 -48.28
N LEU A 81 -23.07 2.13 -48.25
CA LEU A 81 -22.73 3.12 -47.21
C LEU A 81 -23.17 2.64 -45.80
N GLY A 82 -24.36 2.06 -45.68
CA GLY A 82 -24.85 1.53 -44.41
C GLY A 82 -24.00 0.39 -43.88
N VAL A 83 -23.67 -0.59 -44.74
CA VAL A 83 -22.78 -1.70 -44.40
C VAL A 83 -21.37 -1.19 -44.07
N GLY A 84 -20.83 -0.26 -44.84
CA GLY A 84 -19.53 0.35 -44.61
C GLY A 84 -19.47 1.06 -43.22
N ALA A 85 -20.46 1.91 -42.93
CA ALA A 85 -20.57 2.59 -41.66
C ALA A 85 -20.71 1.59 -40.49
N PHE A 86 -21.50 0.55 -40.65
CA PHE A 86 -21.65 -0.52 -39.65
C PHE A 86 -20.33 -1.23 -39.36
N LEU A 87 -19.58 -1.61 -40.38
CA LEU A 87 -18.27 -2.26 -40.24
C LEU A 87 -17.25 -1.34 -39.54
N ILE A 88 -17.24 -0.06 -39.89
CA ILE A 88 -16.34 0.94 -39.24
C ILE A 88 -16.71 1.08 -37.76
N ILE A 89 -18.01 1.16 -37.42
CA ILE A 89 -18.46 1.27 -36.02
C ILE A 89 -18.11 0.01 -35.24
N ILE A 90 -18.27 -1.19 -35.81
CA ILE A 90 -17.88 -2.44 -35.16
C ILE A 90 -16.37 -2.46 -34.91
N THR A 91 -15.56 -2.16 -35.93
CA THR A 91 -14.10 -2.15 -35.81
C THR A 91 -13.62 -1.15 -34.75
N SER A 92 -14.21 0.06 -34.76
CA SER A 92 -13.94 1.08 -33.74
C SER A 92 -14.33 0.57 -32.32
N SER A 93 -15.45 -0.12 -32.21
CA SER A 93 -15.92 -0.64 -30.92
C SER A 93 -15.04 -1.79 -30.39
N ILE A 94 -14.57 -2.68 -31.27
CA ILE A 94 -13.61 -3.74 -30.92
C ILE A 94 -12.28 -3.12 -30.47
N TYR A 95 -11.76 -2.17 -31.24
CA TYR A 95 -10.50 -1.48 -30.87
C TYR A 95 -10.62 -0.75 -29.54
N ARG A 96 -11.77 -0.10 -29.28
CA ARG A 96 -12.08 0.55 -28.01
C ARG A 96 -12.07 -0.46 -26.87
N ALA A 97 -12.73 -1.61 -26.99
CA ALA A 97 -12.74 -2.66 -25.99
C ALA A 97 -11.32 -3.16 -25.69
N PHE A 98 -10.51 -3.36 -26.73
CA PHE A 98 -9.10 -3.75 -26.60
C PHE A 98 -8.27 -2.68 -25.88
N THR A 99 -8.42 -1.41 -26.24
CA THR A 99 -7.74 -0.28 -25.58
C THR A 99 -8.14 -0.18 -24.11
N HIS A 100 -9.43 -0.34 -23.78
CA HIS A 100 -9.90 -0.34 -22.42
C HIS A 100 -9.34 -1.52 -21.60
N PHE A 101 -9.18 -2.70 -22.19
CA PHE A 101 -8.55 -3.84 -21.53
C PHE A 101 -7.11 -3.53 -21.13
N TYR A 102 -6.29 -3.01 -22.06
CA TYR A 102 -4.90 -2.65 -21.77
C TYR A 102 -4.78 -1.50 -20.77
N LEU A 103 -5.65 -0.51 -20.89
CA LEU A 103 -5.73 0.63 -19.97
C LEU A 103 -6.07 0.17 -18.53
N ASN A 104 -7.08 -0.67 -18.39
CA ASN A 104 -7.47 -1.23 -17.08
C ASN A 104 -6.34 -2.08 -16.50
N ARG A 105 -5.73 -2.96 -17.30
CA ARG A 105 -4.58 -3.76 -16.88
C ARG A 105 -3.42 -2.87 -16.43
N PHE A 106 -3.11 -1.81 -17.17
CA PHE A 106 -2.07 -0.84 -16.79
C PHE A 106 -2.37 -0.21 -15.43
N ILE A 107 -3.62 0.23 -15.19
CA ILE A 107 -4.04 0.87 -13.94
C ILE A 107 -3.96 -0.11 -12.76
N GLU A 108 -4.52 -1.32 -12.89
CA GLU A 108 -4.55 -2.30 -11.80
C GLU A 108 -3.15 -2.80 -11.42
N MET A 109 -2.25 -2.97 -12.38
CA MET A 109 -0.86 -3.35 -12.08
C MET A 109 -0.10 -2.26 -11.28
N ARG A 110 -0.60 -1.01 -11.23
CA ARG A 110 -0.03 0.03 -10.35
C ARG A 110 -0.37 -0.20 -8.88
N ARG A 111 -1.51 -0.84 -8.62
CA ARG A 111 -1.89 -1.25 -7.26
C ARG A 111 -0.84 -2.20 -6.66
N ASP A 112 -0.48 -3.24 -7.39
CA ASP A 112 0.56 -4.19 -6.98
C ASP A 112 1.93 -3.49 -6.82
N SER A 113 2.37 -2.77 -7.86
CA SER A 113 3.68 -2.12 -7.86
C SER A 113 3.86 -1.11 -6.72
N ILE A 114 2.88 -0.25 -6.47
CA ILE A 114 2.97 0.78 -5.42
C ILE A 114 2.85 0.13 -4.04
N GLY A 115 1.91 -0.84 -3.88
CA GLY A 115 1.73 -1.56 -2.62
C GLY A 115 2.98 -2.34 -2.21
N SER A 116 3.57 -3.10 -3.14
CA SER A 116 4.80 -3.87 -2.90
C SER A 116 5.98 -2.96 -2.56
N ARG A 117 6.16 -1.85 -3.29
CA ARG A 117 7.22 -0.87 -3.01
C ARG A 117 7.05 -0.17 -1.66
N LEU A 118 5.81 0.13 -1.26
CA LEU A 118 5.54 0.69 0.07
C LEU A 118 5.87 -0.31 1.18
N LEU A 119 5.43 -1.56 1.01
CA LEU A 119 5.73 -2.62 1.97
C LEU A 119 7.25 -2.84 2.06
N GLU A 120 7.94 -2.91 0.94
CA GLU A 120 9.40 -2.99 0.87
C GLU A 120 10.04 -1.80 1.58
N THR A 121 9.62 -0.56 1.26
CA THR A 121 10.13 0.65 1.92
C THR A 121 9.96 0.58 3.43
N TYR A 122 8.82 0.12 3.94
CA TYR A 122 8.61 0.00 5.38
C TYR A 122 9.45 -1.10 6.02
N LEU A 123 9.46 -2.31 5.43
CA LEU A 123 10.18 -3.46 6.01
C LEU A 123 11.69 -3.24 6.15
N TYR A 124 12.26 -2.44 5.26
CA TYR A 124 13.69 -2.13 5.29
C TYR A 124 14.05 -0.92 6.17
N GLN A 125 13.08 -0.25 6.82
CA GLN A 125 13.40 0.82 7.76
C GLN A 125 14.03 0.28 9.05
N PRO A 126 14.85 1.09 9.73
CA PRO A 126 15.40 0.74 11.04
C PRO A 126 14.28 0.58 12.08
N TYR A 127 14.52 -0.22 13.12
CA TYR A 127 13.53 -0.50 14.16
C TYR A 127 12.96 0.75 14.83
N SER A 128 13.77 1.79 14.99
CA SER A 128 13.35 3.10 15.52
C SER A 128 12.20 3.75 14.74
N PHE A 129 12.07 3.46 13.44
CA PHE A 129 10.96 3.93 12.61
C PHE A 129 9.60 3.39 13.08
N PHE A 130 9.58 2.16 13.60
CA PHE A 130 8.36 1.47 14.04
C PHE A 130 7.93 1.88 15.45
N LEU A 131 8.82 2.43 16.27
CA LEU A 131 8.51 2.86 17.64
C LEU A 131 7.51 4.02 17.68
N GLY A 132 7.53 4.91 16.67
CA GLY A 132 6.63 6.05 16.57
C GLY A 132 5.43 5.84 15.65
N ARG A 133 5.18 4.61 15.14
CA ARG A 133 4.11 4.34 14.16
C ARG A 133 3.23 3.17 14.55
N HIS A 134 1.92 3.34 14.35
CA HIS A 134 0.97 2.25 14.56
C HIS A 134 0.95 1.28 13.37
N SER A 135 1.05 -0.01 13.63
CA SER A 135 0.97 -1.08 12.61
C SER A 135 -0.33 -1.01 11.78
N GLY A 136 -1.45 -0.66 12.43
CA GLY A 136 -2.72 -0.44 11.77
C GLY A 136 -2.71 0.70 10.76
N GLU A 137 -1.95 1.78 11.01
CA GLU A 137 -1.79 2.89 10.07
C GLU A 137 -0.95 2.48 8.84
N MET A 138 0.13 1.76 9.05
CA MET A 138 0.96 1.23 7.96
C MET A 138 0.18 0.25 7.08
N SER A 139 -0.55 -0.70 7.69
CA SER A 139 -1.42 -1.64 6.97
C SER A 139 -2.52 -0.92 6.20
N LYS A 140 -3.17 0.11 6.80
CA LYS A 140 -4.13 0.97 6.11
C LYS A 140 -3.49 1.63 4.88
N THR A 141 -2.28 2.16 5.00
CA THR A 141 -1.60 2.86 3.90
C THR A 141 -1.28 1.92 2.75
N VAL A 142 -0.70 0.76 3.01
CA VAL A 142 -0.31 -0.23 1.99
C VAL A 142 -1.55 -0.80 1.27
N LEU A 143 -2.62 -1.11 1.99
CA LEU A 143 -3.79 -1.79 1.41
C LEU A 143 -4.89 -0.79 1.00
N SER A 144 -5.39 0.02 1.93
CA SER A 144 -6.57 0.85 1.69
C SER A 144 -6.25 2.15 0.94
N GLU A 145 -5.18 2.88 1.30
CA GLU A 145 -4.86 4.15 0.64
C GLU A 145 -4.31 3.94 -0.78
N VAL A 146 -3.58 2.85 -1.03
CA VAL A 146 -3.15 2.47 -2.39
C VAL A 146 -4.37 2.14 -3.26
N ASP A 147 -5.34 1.36 -2.75
CA ASP A 147 -6.58 1.05 -3.45
C ASP A 147 -7.36 2.33 -3.79
N GLN A 148 -7.51 3.21 -2.81
CA GLN A 148 -8.18 4.50 -2.99
C GLN A 148 -7.46 5.38 -4.02
N PHE A 149 -6.13 5.42 -3.98
CA PHE A 149 -5.33 6.14 -4.97
C PHE A 149 -5.56 5.60 -6.38
N VAL A 150 -5.48 4.29 -6.58
CA VAL A 150 -5.63 3.66 -7.89
C VAL A 150 -7.03 3.87 -8.45
N HIS A 151 -8.07 3.58 -7.67
CA HIS A 151 -9.45 3.61 -8.15
C HIS A 151 -10.04 5.02 -8.19
N GLN A 152 -9.72 5.88 -7.23
CA GLN A 152 -10.34 7.20 -7.09
C GLN A 152 -9.48 8.37 -7.55
N THR A 153 -8.21 8.14 -7.86
CA THR A 153 -7.34 9.22 -8.35
C THR A 153 -6.67 8.84 -9.66
N LEU A 154 -5.90 7.76 -9.70
CA LEU A 154 -5.12 7.39 -10.87
C LEU A 154 -6.00 7.04 -12.07
N ARG A 155 -7.00 6.15 -11.87
CA ARG A 155 -7.96 5.75 -12.92
C ARG A 155 -8.70 6.95 -13.52
N PRO A 156 -9.36 7.83 -12.74
CA PRO A 156 -10.04 9.00 -13.29
C PRO A 156 -9.09 9.97 -14.01
N VAL A 157 -7.87 10.15 -13.52
CA VAL A 157 -6.87 11.02 -14.16
C VAL A 157 -6.41 10.47 -15.50
N ILE A 158 -6.15 9.17 -15.59
CA ILE A 158 -5.77 8.53 -16.87
C ILE A 158 -6.95 8.57 -17.85
N MET A 159 -8.18 8.30 -17.38
CA MET A 159 -9.39 8.43 -18.19
C MET A 159 -9.60 9.88 -18.66
N MET A 160 -9.36 10.86 -17.81
CA MET A 160 -9.39 12.27 -18.18
C MET A 160 -8.45 12.57 -19.34
N LEU A 161 -7.20 12.10 -19.28
CA LEU A 161 -6.22 12.29 -20.35
C LEU A 161 -6.68 11.59 -21.63
N ALA A 162 -7.16 10.35 -21.54
CA ALA A 162 -7.67 9.57 -22.65
C ALA A 162 -8.83 10.28 -23.36
N TYR A 163 -9.85 10.64 -22.60
CA TYR A 163 -11.03 11.28 -23.15
C TYR A 163 -10.81 12.75 -23.57
N SER A 164 -9.77 13.42 -23.07
CA SER A 164 -9.38 14.73 -23.59
C SER A 164 -8.95 14.64 -25.05
N VAL A 165 -8.22 13.59 -25.44
CA VAL A 165 -7.83 13.37 -26.85
C VAL A 165 -9.07 13.11 -27.72
N VAL A 166 -9.99 12.26 -27.23
CA VAL A 166 -11.27 11.98 -27.93
C VAL A 166 -12.09 13.26 -28.10
N LEU A 167 -12.21 14.06 -27.05
CA LEU A 167 -12.97 15.31 -27.08
C LEU A 167 -12.39 16.31 -28.10
N VAL A 168 -11.06 16.48 -28.10
CA VAL A 168 -10.38 17.39 -29.05
C VAL A 168 -10.63 16.93 -30.49
N SER A 169 -10.52 15.62 -30.79
CA SER A 169 -10.77 15.11 -32.15
C SER A 169 -12.22 15.27 -32.59
N LEU A 170 -13.19 15.08 -31.69
CA LEU A 170 -14.62 15.28 -31.99
C LEU A 170 -14.95 16.77 -32.18
N ILE A 171 -14.40 17.66 -31.37
CA ILE A 171 -14.60 19.11 -31.54
C ILE A 171 -13.98 19.58 -32.87
N ALA A 172 -12.77 19.12 -33.22
CA ALA A 172 -12.15 19.45 -34.51
C ALA A 172 -13.02 19.00 -35.68
N LEU A 173 -13.62 17.80 -35.59
CA LEU A 173 -14.54 17.30 -36.58
C LEU A 173 -15.77 18.23 -36.75
N LEU A 174 -16.41 18.61 -35.62
CA LEU A 174 -17.59 19.47 -35.63
C LEU A 174 -17.27 20.87 -36.17
N VAL A 175 -16.08 21.42 -35.89
CA VAL A 175 -15.60 22.71 -36.43
C VAL A 175 -15.48 22.64 -37.95
N ILE A 176 -15.04 21.51 -38.51
CA ILE A 176 -14.94 21.32 -39.98
C ILE A 176 -16.35 21.25 -40.59
N ALA A 177 -17.34 20.60 -39.90
CA ALA A 177 -18.70 20.47 -40.40
C ALA A 177 -19.52 21.77 -40.29
N ASP A 178 -19.54 22.40 -39.13
CA ASP A 178 -20.20 23.69 -38.86
C ASP A 178 -19.48 24.44 -37.72
N PRO A 179 -18.63 25.45 -38.02
CA PRO A 179 -17.85 26.17 -37.02
C PRO A 179 -18.73 26.89 -35.97
N LYS A 180 -19.87 27.47 -36.39
CA LYS A 180 -20.72 28.29 -35.50
C LYS A 180 -21.37 27.41 -34.41
N LEU A 181 -22.01 26.31 -34.83
CA LEU A 181 -22.63 25.37 -33.90
C LEU A 181 -21.60 24.66 -33.04
N ALA A 182 -20.46 24.27 -33.58
CA ALA A 182 -19.38 23.66 -32.81
C ALA A 182 -18.89 24.56 -31.66
N ILE A 183 -18.73 25.87 -31.90
CA ILE A 183 -18.33 26.85 -30.86
C ILE A 183 -19.44 26.96 -29.78
N ILE A 184 -20.72 27.02 -30.18
CA ILE A 184 -21.85 27.11 -29.26
C ILE A 184 -21.88 25.89 -28.33
N VAL A 185 -21.76 24.67 -28.92
CA VAL A 185 -21.77 23.42 -28.16
C VAL A 185 -20.56 23.36 -27.21
N ALA A 186 -19.35 23.63 -27.71
CA ALA A 186 -18.14 23.61 -26.90
C ALA A 186 -18.19 24.64 -25.76
N ALA A 187 -18.68 25.86 -26.03
CA ALA A 187 -18.83 26.89 -25.01
C ALA A 187 -19.87 26.51 -23.96
N THR A 188 -21.01 25.99 -24.37
CA THR A 188 -22.09 25.60 -23.44
C THR A 188 -21.62 24.52 -22.47
N PHE A 189 -21.06 23.43 -22.99
CA PHE A 189 -20.54 22.34 -22.15
C PHE A 189 -19.31 22.78 -21.34
N GLY A 190 -18.38 23.49 -21.96
CA GLY A 190 -17.16 23.95 -21.29
C GLY A 190 -17.44 24.88 -20.13
N LEU A 191 -18.30 25.91 -20.33
CA LEU A 191 -18.66 26.86 -19.28
C LEU A 191 -19.44 26.18 -18.14
N LEU A 192 -20.39 25.31 -18.46
CA LEU A 192 -21.15 24.58 -17.45
C LEU A 192 -20.23 23.77 -16.53
N TYR A 193 -19.35 22.94 -17.09
CA TYR A 193 -18.42 22.15 -16.29
C TYR A 193 -17.43 23.04 -15.53
N PHE A 194 -16.97 24.11 -16.12
CA PHE A 194 -16.07 25.07 -15.48
C PHE A 194 -16.69 25.70 -14.23
N PHE A 195 -17.93 26.22 -14.34
CA PHE A 195 -18.62 26.83 -13.20
C PHE A 195 -18.95 25.82 -12.11
N VAL A 196 -19.43 24.63 -12.48
CA VAL A 196 -19.68 23.54 -11.50
C VAL A 196 -18.39 23.18 -10.77
N TYR A 197 -17.28 22.98 -11.52
CA TYR A 197 -16.00 22.67 -10.90
C TYR A 197 -15.52 23.77 -9.95
N LEU A 198 -15.62 25.04 -10.33
CA LEU A 198 -15.26 26.17 -9.45
C LEU A 198 -16.07 26.16 -8.15
N ALA A 199 -17.37 25.88 -8.24
CA ALA A 199 -18.26 25.86 -7.07
C ALA A 199 -17.90 24.76 -6.06
N ILE A 200 -17.47 23.57 -6.55
CA ILE A 200 -17.29 22.41 -5.66
C ILE A 200 -15.83 22.09 -5.30
N ARG A 201 -14.84 22.70 -5.98
CA ARG A 201 -13.41 22.36 -5.79
C ARG A 201 -12.94 22.47 -4.34
N GLY A 202 -13.38 23.49 -3.61
CA GLY A 202 -13.03 23.71 -2.21
C GLY A 202 -13.66 22.65 -1.29
N TYR A 203 -14.91 22.28 -1.56
CA TYR A 203 -15.58 21.20 -0.85
C TYR A 203 -14.88 19.85 -1.07
N LEU A 204 -14.48 19.53 -2.30
CA LEU A 204 -13.79 18.28 -2.62
C LEU A 204 -12.43 18.17 -1.91
N GLU A 205 -11.65 19.25 -1.85
CA GLU A 205 -10.37 19.25 -1.16
C GLU A 205 -10.54 19.04 0.36
N ARG A 206 -11.50 19.75 0.97
CA ARG A 206 -11.80 19.61 2.40
C ARG A 206 -12.30 18.20 2.75
N THR A 207 -13.25 17.69 1.98
CA THR A 207 -13.82 16.35 2.22
C THR A 207 -12.82 15.23 1.93
N GLY A 208 -11.90 15.44 0.99
CA GLY A 208 -10.78 14.52 0.77
C GLY A 208 -9.88 14.35 1.99
N LYS A 209 -9.55 15.46 2.69
CA LYS A 209 -8.78 15.42 3.95
C LYS A 209 -9.55 14.68 5.05
N LEU A 210 -10.80 15.09 5.28
CA LEU A 210 -11.66 14.45 6.30
C LEU A 210 -11.88 12.96 6.04
N ARG A 211 -11.90 12.53 4.75
CA ARG A 211 -11.97 11.11 4.40
C ARG A 211 -10.76 10.33 4.88
N VAL A 212 -9.54 10.86 4.65
CA VAL A 212 -8.30 10.20 5.08
C VAL A 212 -8.27 10.07 6.61
N GLU A 213 -8.64 11.12 7.32
CA GLU A 213 -8.72 11.15 8.79
C GLU A 213 -9.74 10.13 9.32
N SER A 214 -11.00 10.19 8.83
CA SER A 214 -12.05 9.24 9.24
C SER A 214 -11.69 7.79 8.90
N ASN A 215 -11.02 7.54 7.78
CA ASN A 215 -10.57 6.20 7.42
C ASN A 215 -9.46 5.71 8.36
N SER A 216 -8.53 6.60 8.74
CA SER A 216 -7.48 6.29 9.72
C SER A 216 -8.07 5.89 11.07
N GLU A 217 -9.04 6.67 11.55
CA GLU A 217 -9.72 6.40 12.82
C GLU A 217 -10.47 5.06 12.81
N ARG A 218 -11.14 4.72 11.70
CA ARG A 218 -11.81 3.41 11.53
C ARG A 218 -10.83 2.24 11.67
N PHE A 219 -9.69 2.32 10.99
CA PHE A 219 -8.65 1.26 11.06
C PHE A 219 -8.04 1.16 12.45
N LEU A 220 -7.75 2.31 13.09
CA LEU A 220 -7.21 2.34 14.44
C LEU A 220 -8.18 1.71 15.46
N MET A 221 -9.45 2.11 15.42
CA MET A 221 -10.47 1.55 16.32
C MET A 221 -10.67 0.05 16.15
N ALA A 222 -10.66 -0.44 14.91
CA ALA A 222 -10.76 -1.87 14.64
C ALA A 222 -9.53 -2.63 15.16
N ALA A 223 -8.32 -2.10 14.92
CA ALA A 223 -7.09 -2.70 15.41
C ALA A 223 -7.01 -2.72 16.94
N GLU A 224 -7.39 -1.63 17.62
CA GLU A 224 -7.48 -1.57 19.08
C GLU A 224 -8.50 -2.55 19.64
N ALA A 225 -9.71 -2.61 19.04
CA ALA A 225 -10.76 -3.51 19.49
C ALA A 225 -10.35 -4.98 19.38
N PHE A 226 -9.78 -5.41 18.26
CA PHE A 226 -9.33 -6.80 18.09
C PHE A 226 -8.06 -7.09 18.88
N GLY A 227 -7.15 -6.14 19.02
CA GLY A 227 -5.97 -6.28 19.86
C GLY A 227 -6.31 -6.43 21.36
N GLY A 228 -7.32 -5.69 21.84
CA GLY A 228 -7.79 -5.71 23.22
C GLY A 228 -9.01 -6.59 23.49
N ILE A 229 -9.38 -7.51 22.58
CA ILE A 229 -10.66 -8.23 22.60
C ILE A 229 -10.96 -8.95 23.93
N LYS A 230 -9.95 -9.55 24.56
CA LYS A 230 -10.10 -10.23 25.86
C LYS A 230 -10.55 -9.27 26.96
N SER A 231 -9.97 -8.09 27.03
CA SER A 231 -10.33 -7.06 28.02
C SER A 231 -11.72 -6.48 27.73
N ILE A 232 -12.05 -6.29 26.44
CA ILE A 232 -13.38 -5.82 26.01
C ILE A 232 -14.45 -6.82 26.44
N LYS A 233 -14.25 -8.12 26.17
CA LYS A 233 -15.17 -9.19 26.56
C LYS A 233 -15.33 -9.31 28.05
N LEU A 234 -14.24 -9.19 28.82
CA LEU A 234 -14.29 -9.28 30.28
C LEU A 234 -15.06 -8.11 30.92
N ARG A 235 -14.93 -6.90 30.35
CA ARG A 235 -15.58 -5.70 30.89
C ARG A 235 -16.95 -5.40 30.27
N GLY A 236 -17.36 -6.08 29.21
CA GLY A 236 -18.59 -5.78 28.47
C GLY A 236 -18.62 -4.40 27.86
N CYS A 237 -17.46 -3.87 27.44
CA CYS A 237 -17.36 -2.51 26.89
C CYS A 237 -17.42 -2.47 25.35
N GLU A 238 -18.01 -3.49 24.73
CA GLU A 238 -18.28 -3.52 23.28
C GLU A 238 -19.04 -2.28 22.79
N PRO A 239 -20.08 -1.77 23.50
CA PRO A 239 -20.81 -0.59 23.03
C PRO A 239 -19.92 0.65 22.87
N PHE A 240 -18.93 0.84 23.72
CA PHE A 240 -17.98 1.96 23.63
C PHE A 240 -17.18 1.93 22.31
N TYR A 241 -16.62 0.77 21.97
CA TYR A 241 -15.86 0.61 20.72
C TYR A 241 -16.77 0.69 19.50
N MET A 242 -17.97 0.11 19.59
CA MET A 242 -18.96 0.18 18.52
C MET A 242 -19.43 1.61 18.26
N ASP A 243 -19.64 2.43 19.29
CA ASP A 243 -20.07 3.81 19.13
C ASP A 243 -18.96 4.66 18.47
N ARG A 244 -17.73 4.55 18.92
CA ARG A 244 -16.56 5.23 18.32
C ARG A 244 -16.36 4.83 16.86
N PHE A 245 -16.35 3.53 16.57
CA PHE A 245 -16.23 3.03 15.20
C PHE A 245 -17.39 3.52 14.33
N SER A 246 -18.62 3.45 14.81
CA SER A 246 -19.83 3.87 14.09
C SER A 246 -19.82 5.36 13.79
N SER A 247 -19.30 6.19 14.68
CA SER A 247 -19.14 7.63 14.47
C SER A 247 -18.21 7.90 13.28
N ALA A 248 -16.99 7.40 13.32
CA ALA A 248 -16.00 7.53 12.24
C ALA A 248 -16.49 6.91 10.93
N SER A 249 -17.14 5.74 11.00
CA SER A 249 -17.69 5.03 9.84
C SER A 249 -18.85 5.80 9.19
N ARG A 250 -19.76 6.38 9.98
CA ARG A 250 -20.84 7.23 9.45
C ARG A 250 -20.30 8.50 8.81
N GLN A 251 -19.28 9.11 9.41
CA GLN A 251 -18.63 10.29 8.82
C GLN A 251 -17.98 9.94 7.48
N PHE A 252 -17.22 8.86 7.42
CA PHE A 252 -16.62 8.36 6.17
C PHE A 252 -17.69 8.09 5.10
N ALA A 253 -18.78 7.39 5.45
CA ALA A 253 -19.85 7.06 4.54
C ALA A 253 -20.58 8.32 3.98
N ARG A 254 -20.84 9.32 4.84
CA ARG A 254 -21.45 10.59 4.40
C ARG A 254 -20.54 11.36 3.45
N ILE A 255 -19.25 11.43 3.76
CA ILE A 255 -18.25 12.09 2.90
C ILE A 255 -18.20 11.38 1.55
N TYR A 256 -18.15 10.05 1.56
CA TYR A 256 -18.08 9.25 0.35
C TYR A 256 -19.35 9.38 -0.51
N ALA A 257 -20.52 9.33 0.09
CA ALA A 257 -21.80 9.54 -0.59
C ALA A 257 -21.89 10.93 -1.22
N GLY A 258 -21.53 11.99 -0.46
CA GLY A 258 -21.48 13.36 -0.97
C GLY A 258 -20.52 13.53 -2.14
N HIS A 259 -19.33 12.93 -2.05
CA HIS A 259 -18.36 12.91 -3.15
C HIS A 259 -18.92 12.23 -4.40
N GLN A 260 -19.49 11.03 -4.28
CA GLN A 260 -20.09 10.30 -5.40
C GLN A 260 -21.23 11.08 -6.05
N THR A 261 -22.10 11.70 -5.25
CA THR A 261 -23.21 12.52 -5.75
C THR A 261 -22.69 13.72 -6.54
N LEU A 262 -21.76 14.50 -5.95
CA LEU A 262 -21.23 15.70 -6.60
C LEU A 262 -20.43 15.42 -7.85
N THR A 263 -19.75 14.26 -7.92
CA THR A 263 -19.02 13.86 -9.12
C THR A 263 -19.93 13.37 -10.24
N GLN A 264 -21.13 12.90 -9.94
CA GLN A 264 -22.10 12.44 -10.94
C GLN A 264 -23.17 13.50 -11.31
N ALA A 265 -23.47 14.43 -10.42
CA ALA A 265 -24.54 15.42 -10.63
C ALA A 265 -24.44 16.21 -11.96
N PRO A 266 -23.23 16.66 -12.44
CA PRO A 266 -23.15 17.37 -13.72
C PRO A 266 -23.57 16.53 -14.92
N LYS A 267 -23.43 15.20 -14.86
CA LYS A 267 -23.87 14.30 -15.94
C LYS A 267 -25.36 14.47 -16.23
N PHE A 268 -26.21 14.49 -15.19
CA PHE A 268 -27.66 14.62 -15.35
C PHE A 268 -28.04 15.98 -15.93
N LEU A 269 -27.38 17.05 -15.51
CA LEU A 269 -27.57 18.39 -16.08
C LEU A 269 -27.22 18.44 -17.58
N ILE A 270 -26.13 17.79 -17.94
CA ILE A 270 -25.68 17.74 -19.33
C ILE A 270 -26.59 16.91 -20.19
N GLU A 271 -27.08 15.78 -19.69
CA GLU A 271 -28.10 14.98 -20.40
C GLU A 271 -29.33 15.83 -20.71
N ALA A 272 -29.83 16.59 -19.74
CA ALA A 272 -30.97 17.48 -19.94
C ALA A 272 -30.68 18.57 -20.99
N ILE A 273 -29.50 19.19 -20.96
CA ILE A 273 -29.09 20.23 -21.93
C ILE A 273 -28.84 19.64 -23.32
N ALA A 274 -28.21 18.45 -23.41
CA ALA A 274 -27.93 17.80 -24.69
C ALA A 274 -29.21 17.40 -25.41
N PHE A 275 -30.09 16.65 -24.76
CA PHE A 275 -31.35 16.22 -25.34
C PHE A 275 -32.35 17.37 -25.54
N GLY A 276 -32.47 18.25 -24.54
CA GLY A 276 -33.27 19.46 -24.65
C GLY A 276 -32.78 20.40 -25.74
N GLY A 277 -31.46 20.56 -25.86
CA GLY A 277 -30.83 21.36 -26.90
C GLY A 277 -31.10 20.83 -28.32
N VAL A 278 -31.03 19.52 -28.53
CA VAL A 278 -31.39 18.89 -29.81
C VAL A 278 -32.86 19.16 -30.15
N ILE A 279 -33.79 19.03 -29.19
CA ILE A 279 -35.22 19.31 -29.40
C ILE A 279 -35.40 20.80 -29.74
N LEU A 280 -34.81 21.71 -28.96
CA LEU A 280 -34.94 23.16 -29.22
C LEU A 280 -34.34 23.57 -30.56
N LEU A 281 -33.19 22.99 -30.94
CA LEU A 281 -32.55 23.21 -32.23
C LEU A 281 -33.48 22.74 -33.39
N THR A 282 -34.07 21.54 -33.23
CA THR A 282 -35.02 21.00 -34.21
C THR A 282 -36.21 21.95 -34.40
N LEU A 283 -36.82 22.40 -33.30
CA LEU A 283 -37.92 23.34 -33.33
C LEU A 283 -37.54 24.69 -33.96
N ALA A 284 -36.37 25.21 -33.66
CA ALA A 284 -35.86 26.47 -34.21
C ALA A 284 -35.65 26.34 -35.74
N LEU A 285 -35.03 25.25 -36.20
CA LEU A 285 -34.80 24.98 -37.61
C LEU A 285 -36.12 24.79 -38.37
N LEU A 286 -37.10 24.11 -37.83
CA LEU A 286 -38.44 23.97 -38.40
C LEU A 286 -39.19 25.31 -38.47
N HIS A 287 -39.03 26.18 -37.49
CA HIS A 287 -39.63 27.51 -37.47
C HIS A 287 -38.98 28.45 -38.53
N GLN A 288 -37.65 28.42 -38.68
CA GLN A 288 -36.96 29.23 -39.69
C GLN A 288 -37.31 28.86 -41.13
N GLN A 289 -37.65 27.61 -41.39
CA GLN A 289 -38.00 27.11 -42.75
C GLN A 289 -39.47 27.18 -43.09
N GLY A 290 -40.29 27.93 -42.34
CA GLY A 290 -41.66 28.25 -42.68
C GLY A 290 -42.69 27.10 -42.56
N GLY A 291 -42.47 26.16 -41.64
CA GLY A 291 -43.47 25.19 -41.23
C GLY A 291 -43.95 24.25 -42.33
N GLY A 292 -43.25 23.16 -42.60
CA GLY A 292 -43.91 21.95 -43.09
C GLY A 292 -44.00 21.70 -44.61
N GLN A 293 -43.17 22.31 -45.46
CA GLN A 293 -43.01 21.81 -46.82
C GLN A 293 -41.99 20.67 -46.86
N GLY A 294 -42.36 19.50 -47.35
CA GLY A 294 -41.65 18.21 -47.20
C GLY A 294 -40.21 18.09 -47.70
N GLY A 295 -39.60 19.18 -48.25
CA GLY A 295 -38.18 19.23 -48.65
C GLY A 295 -37.25 19.68 -47.54
N ALA A 296 -37.75 20.39 -46.55
CA ALA A 296 -36.93 20.96 -45.44
C ALA A 296 -36.37 19.91 -44.49
N LEU A 297 -37.13 18.86 -44.22
CA LEU A 297 -36.73 17.73 -43.34
C LEU A 297 -35.55 16.94 -43.92
N GLY A 298 -35.48 16.76 -45.25
CA GLY A 298 -34.39 16.03 -45.91
C GLY A 298 -33.03 16.72 -45.78
N GLN A 299 -32.98 18.06 -45.74
CA GLN A 299 -31.75 18.82 -45.55
C GLN A 299 -31.27 18.92 -44.08
N VAL A 300 -32.23 18.89 -43.15
CA VAL A 300 -31.93 19.06 -41.71
C VAL A 300 -31.60 17.71 -41.04
N LEU A 301 -32.15 16.60 -41.54
CA LEU A 301 -31.96 15.26 -40.94
C LEU A 301 -30.51 14.79 -40.82
N PRO A 302 -29.63 14.98 -41.86
CA PRO A 302 -28.22 14.61 -41.76
C PRO A 302 -27.48 15.42 -40.72
N LEU A 303 -27.76 16.71 -40.61
CA LEU A 303 -27.15 17.61 -39.64
C LEU A 303 -27.59 17.27 -38.20
N LEU A 304 -28.88 17.02 -37.97
CA LEU A 304 -29.39 16.57 -36.70
C LEU A 304 -28.80 15.22 -36.27
N GLY A 305 -28.68 14.28 -37.22
CA GLY A 305 -28.05 12.99 -36.99
C GLY A 305 -26.60 13.13 -36.55
N LEU A 306 -25.83 13.98 -37.22
CA LEU A 306 -24.44 14.27 -36.85
C LEU A 306 -24.34 14.84 -35.43
N TYR A 307 -25.17 15.86 -35.10
CA TYR A 307 -25.12 16.49 -33.77
C TYR A 307 -25.62 15.56 -32.68
N ALA A 308 -26.68 14.80 -32.90
CA ALA A 308 -27.16 13.81 -31.93
C ALA A 308 -26.11 12.74 -31.65
N PHE A 309 -25.45 12.24 -32.69
CA PHE A 309 -24.41 11.23 -32.57
C PHE A 309 -23.12 11.81 -31.93
N ALA A 310 -22.74 13.03 -32.30
CA ALA A 310 -21.61 13.73 -31.69
C ALA A 310 -21.89 14.04 -30.19
N ALA A 311 -23.09 14.51 -29.84
CA ALA A 311 -23.49 14.74 -28.46
C ALA A 311 -23.42 13.46 -27.62
N TYR A 312 -23.89 12.34 -28.16
CA TYR A 312 -23.78 11.02 -27.55
C TYR A 312 -22.33 10.61 -27.25
N ARG A 313 -21.38 11.00 -28.11
CA ARG A 313 -19.95 10.73 -27.93
C ARG A 313 -19.22 11.75 -27.05
N ILE A 314 -19.59 13.03 -27.11
CA ILE A 314 -18.99 14.11 -26.33
C ILE A 314 -19.34 13.99 -24.84
N GLN A 315 -20.55 13.56 -24.50
CA GLN A 315 -21.03 13.46 -23.13
C GLN A 315 -20.13 12.57 -22.24
N PRO A 316 -19.76 11.31 -22.62
CA PRO A 316 -18.84 10.49 -21.81
C PRO A 316 -17.45 11.12 -21.68
N ALA A 317 -16.96 11.78 -22.72
CA ALA A 317 -15.65 12.42 -22.73
C ALA A 317 -15.60 13.61 -21.76
N THR A 318 -16.57 14.50 -21.82
CA THR A 318 -16.67 15.64 -20.90
C THR A 318 -16.88 15.21 -19.44
N THR A 319 -17.70 14.17 -19.23
CA THR A 319 -17.90 13.57 -17.90
C THR A 319 -16.59 13.00 -17.33
N ALA A 320 -15.81 12.27 -18.14
CA ALA A 320 -14.53 11.70 -17.72
C ALA A 320 -13.50 12.78 -17.36
N ILE A 321 -13.47 13.88 -18.11
CA ILE A 321 -12.58 15.02 -17.84
C ILE A 321 -12.96 15.67 -16.49
N TYR A 322 -14.24 15.93 -16.27
CA TYR A 322 -14.72 16.49 -15.02
C TYR A 322 -14.43 15.57 -13.83
N LEU A 323 -14.72 14.27 -13.95
CA LEU A 323 -14.40 13.26 -12.92
C LEU A 323 -12.91 13.25 -12.59
N GLY A 324 -12.05 13.30 -13.60
CA GLY A 324 -10.61 13.36 -13.42
C GLY A 324 -10.16 14.58 -12.63
N MET A 325 -10.68 15.78 -12.97
CA MET A 325 -10.37 17.02 -12.25
C MET A 325 -10.90 16.99 -10.81
N ALA A 326 -12.12 16.51 -10.60
CA ALA A 326 -12.74 16.43 -9.28
C ALA A 326 -11.98 15.45 -8.36
N ASN A 327 -11.66 14.26 -8.87
CA ASN A 327 -10.93 13.22 -8.12
C ASN A 327 -9.47 13.60 -7.86
N LEU A 328 -8.83 14.36 -8.75
CA LEU A 328 -7.47 14.89 -8.54
C LEU A 328 -7.41 15.81 -7.30
N ARG A 329 -8.46 16.58 -7.03
CA ARG A 329 -8.55 17.42 -5.84
C ARG A 329 -8.88 16.62 -4.59
N TYR A 330 -9.84 15.70 -4.70
CA TYR A 330 -10.27 14.84 -3.61
C TYR A 330 -9.15 13.92 -3.11
N GLY A 331 -8.36 13.33 -4.02
CA GLY A 331 -7.26 12.43 -3.71
C GLY A 331 -5.92 13.12 -3.40
N ALA A 332 -5.85 14.46 -3.38
CA ALA A 332 -4.58 15.19 -3.29
C ALA A 332 -3.75 14.81 -2.05
N LEU A 333 -4.40 14.68 -0.88
CA LEU A 333 -3.72 14.29 0.37
C LEU A 333 -3.21 12.84 0.31
N THR A 334 -4.00 11.90 -0.23
CA THR A 334 -3.57 10.51 -0.42
C THR A 334 -2.32 10.43 -1.28
N VAL A 335 -2.29 11.16 -2.41
CA VAL A 335 -1.12 11.23 -3.30
C VAL A 335 0.10 11.79 -2.57
N GLU A 336 -0.08 12.83 -1.76
CA GLU A 336 1.01 13.46 -1.01
C GLU A 336 1.57 12.52 0.06
N ASN A 337 0.72 11.82 0.80
CA ASN A 337 1.13 10.84 1.81
C ASN A 337 1.88 9.67 1.18
N LEU A 338 1.32 9.06 0.12
CA LEU A 338 1.99 7.95 -0.59
C LEU A 338 3.36 8.37 -1.16
N ARG A 339 3.45 9.59 -1.74
CA ARG A 339 4.71 10.11 -2.24
C ARG A 339 5.72 10.33 -1.12
N ARG A 340 5.29 10.92 0.00
CA ARG A 340 6.15 11.13 1.17
C ARG A 340 6.69 9.81 1.70
N ASP A 341 5.83 8.81 1.86
CA ASP A 341 6.23 7.52 2.41
C ASP A 341 7.15 6.74 1.44
N LEU A 342 6.88 6.75 0.13
CA LEU A 342 7.80 6.18 -0.86
C LEU A 342 9.12 6.97 -1.00
N SER A 343 9.14 8.27 -0.69
CA SER A 343 10.36 9.08 -0.74
C SER A 343 11.33 8.81 0.41
N ILE A 344 10.90 8.09 1.46
CA ILE A 344 11.79 7.61 2.52
C ILE A 344 12.85 6.69 1.89
N GLY A 345 12.46 5.86 0.90
CA GLY A 345 13.35 4.96 0.19
C GLY A 345 13.78 3.75 1.03
N VAL A 346 14.47 2.83 0.39
CA VAL A 346 15.16 1.71 1.04
C VAL A 346 16.57 2.18 1.38
N PRO A 347 17.05 2.04 2.62
CA PRO A 347 18.41 2.41 2.98
C PRO A 347 19.46 1.67 2.13
N ASP A 348 20.50 2.37 1.66
CA ASP A 348 21.55 1.82 0.80
C ASP A 348 22.37 0.70 1.47
N SER A 349 22.39 0.67 2.80
CA SER A 349 23.09 -0.34 3.60
C SER A 349 22.63 -1.78 3.36
N HIS A 350 21.43 -1.99 2.79
CA HIS A 350 20.91 -3.31 2.46
C HIS A 350 21.42 -3.89 1.13
N GLN A 351 22.07 -3.09 0.30
CA GLN A 351 22.58 -3.51 -1.01
C GLN A 351 24.05 -3.93 -1.01
N GLN A 352 24.77 -3.70 0.10
CA GLN A 352 26.20 -3.99 0.18
C GLN A 352 26.44 -5.31 0.92
N ASN A 353 26.90 -6.32 0.20
CA ASN A 353 27.49 -7.54 0.76
C ASN A 353 28.91 -7.22 1.27
N VAL A 354 29.00 -6.56 2.41
CA VAL A 354 30.29 -6.37 3.09
C VAL A 354 30.41 -7.46 4.16
N THR A 355 31.28 -8.42 3.96
CA THR A 355 31.63 -9.44 4.96
C THR A 355 32.27 -8.74 6.17
N GLY A 356 31.51 -8.65 7.27
CA GLY A 356 31.92 -7.88 8.44
C GLY A 356 32.35 -8.73 9.63
N PHE A 357 31.44 -9.59 10.08
CA PHE A 357 31.62 -10.44 11.24
C PHE A 357 31.34 -11.90 10.88
N ASP A 358 32.25 -12.78 11.26
CA ASP A 358 32.06 -14.21 11.14
C ASP A 358 31.46 -14.76 12.46
N HIS A 359 32.14 -14.50 13.56
CA HIS A 359 31.69 -14.72 14.94
C HIS A 359 32.50 -13.82 15.87
N ALA A 360 31.91 -13.39 16.99
CA ALA A 360 32.68 -12.76 18.07
C ALA A 360 33.62 -13.81 18.67
N ARG A 361 34.91 -13.44 18.87
CA ARG A 361 35.95 -14.36 19.34
C ARG A 361 36.49 -14.02 20.71
N GLU A 362 36.58 -12.73 21.05
CA GLU A 362 37.19 -12.26 22.28
C GLU A 362 36.18 -11.55 23.18
N TYR A 363 35.56 -10.47 22.70
CA TYR A 363 34.62 -9.69 23.51
C TYR A 363 33.65 -8.86 22.68
N ILE A 364 32.53 -8.51 23.33
CA ILE A 364 31.58 -7.49 22.88
C ILE A 364 31.70 -6.31 23.84
N GLU A 365 31.86 -5.10 23.32
CA GLU A 365 32.11 -3.91 24.13
C GLU A 365 31.16 -2.77 23.76
N LEU A 366 30.55 -2.17 24.76
CA LEU A 366 29.87 -0.89 24.64
C LEU A 366 30.80 0.16 25.22
N ASP A 367 31.19 1.12 24.38
CA ASP A 367 32.15 2.18 24.73
C ASP A 367 31.39 3.51 24.82
N ASN A 368 31.24 4.01 26.04
CA ASN A 368 30.60 5.29 26.39
C ASN A 368 29.28 5.53 25.69
N VAL A 369 28.37 4.54 25.73
CA VAL A 369 27.13 4.56 25.00
C VAL A 369 26.09 5.42 25.70
N ASP A 370 25.60 6.44 24.97
CA ASP A 370 24.45 7.28 25.30
C ASP A 370 23.28 6.98 24.37
N PHE A 371 22.07 7.08 24.89
CA PHE A 371 20.87 6.91 24.08
C PHE A 371 19.65 7.67 24.63
N SER A 372 18.92 8.34 23.74
CA SER A 372 17.58 8.89 23.98
C SER A 372 16.61 8.47 22.86
N TYR A 373 15.36 8.19 23.21
CA TYR A 373 14.32 7.94 22.21
C TYR A 373 14.00 9.21 21.41
N PRO A 374 13.65 9.08 20.12
CA PRO A 374 13.09 10.21 19.36
C PRO A 374 11.93 10.85 20.15
N GLU A 375 11.79 12.16 20.08
CA GLU A 375 10.73 12.92 20.77
C GLU A 375 10.86 13.05 22.31
N THR A 376 11.92 12.50 22.92
CA THR A 376 12.20 12.70 24.34
C THR A 376 13.52 13.45 24.55
N THR A 377 13.51 14.37 25.52
CA THR A 377 14.73 15.07 25.96
C THR A 377 15.46 14.33 27.06
N LYS A 378 14.85 13.27 27.60
CA LYS A 378 15.42 12.48 28.70
C LYS A 378 16.34 11.40 28.16
N MET A 379 17.59 11.41 28.62
CA MET A 379 18.53 10.29 28.36
C MET A 379 18.00 9.01 29.01
N THR A 380 17.92 7.96 28.21
CA THR A 380 17.49 6.63 28.66
C THR A 380 18.71 5.81 29.11
N LEU A 381 19.82 5.93 28.39
CA LEU A 381 21.13 5.39 28.80
C LEU A 381 22.13 6.50 28.74
N SER A 382 23.12 6.51 29.66
CA SER A 382 24.14 7.53 29.73
C SER A 382 25.46 6.95 30.21
N GLY A 383 26.52 7.12 29.39
CA GLY A 383 27.86 6.70 29.67
C GLY A 383 28.03 5.21 29.94
N ILE A 384 27.29 4.36 29.19
CA ILE A 384 27.37 2.91 29.39
C ILE A 384 28.70 2.38 28.87
N ASN A 385 29.51 1.88 29.79
CA ASN A 385 30.73 1.14 29.51
C ASN A 385 30.54 -0.30 29.99
N LEU A 386 30.56 -1.26 29.06
CA LEU A 386 30.30 -2.68 29.37
C LEU A 386 31.13 -3.56 28.43
N LYS A 387 31.91 -4.46 29.01
CA LYS A 387 32.72 -5.44 28.26
C LYS A 387 32.25 -6.85 28.60
N ILE A 388 31.82 -7.60 27.60
CA ILE A 388 31.27 -8.96 27.70
C ILE A 388 32.25 -9.92 27.03
N PRO A 389 32.98 -10.76 27.79
CA PRO A 389 33.85 -11.78 27.20
C PRO A 389 33.02 -12.83 26.43
N VAL A 390 33.57 -13.25 25.28
CA VAL A 390 32.92 -14.34 24.50
C VAL A 390 32.99 -15.65 25.29
N GLY A 391 31.90 -16.43 25.20
CA GLY A 391 31.73 -17.69 25.95
C GLY A 391 31.35 -17.51 27.43
N SER A 392 31.12 -16.25 27.87
CA SER A 392 30.65 -15.97 29.24
C SER A 392 29.14 -15.73 29.27
N SER A 393 28.58 -15.84 30.48
CA SER A 393 27.19 -15.49 30.79
C SER A 393 27.13 -14.20 31.59
N ILE A 394 26.28 -13.26 31.15
CA ILE A 394 26.04 -12.00 31.85
C ILE A 394 24.57 -11.79 32.14
N GLY A 395 24.29 -11.49 33.43
CA GLY A 395 22.95 -11.12 33.89
C GLY A 395 22.80 -9.59 33.96
N ILE A 396 21.76 -9.03 33.35
CA ILE A 396 21.43 -7.60 33.45
C ILE A 396 20.20 -7.45 34.34
N VAL A 397 20.36 -6.79 35.48
CA VAL A 397 19.30 -6.57 36.48
C VAL A 397 19.12 -5.08 36.76
N GLY A 398 17.97 -4.71 37.29
CA GLY A 398 17.65 -3.34 37.65
C GLY A 398 16.14 -3.10 37.75
N SER A 399 15.73 -1.98 38.32
CA SER A 399 14.33 -1.61 38.43
C SER A 399 13.64 -1.43 37.05
N THR A 400 12.33 -1.49 37.05
CA THR A 400 11.54 -1.17 35.83
C THR A 400 11.86 0.26 35.40
N GLY A 401 12.11 0.46 34.09
CA GLY A 401 12.51 1.76 33.53
C GLY A 401 13.98 2.12 33.74
N SER A 402 14.85 1.22 34.22
CA SER A 402 16.29 1.48 34.34
C SER A 402 17.05 1.50 33.03
N GLY A 403 16.44 1.09 31.89
CA GLY A 403 17.06 1.07 30.56
C GLY A 403 17.49 -0.32 30.06
N LYS A 404 17.13 -1.41 30.75
CA LYS A 404 17.55 -2.80 30.41
C LYS A 404 17.21 -3.19 28.97
N THR A 405 15.92 -3.06 28.60
CA THR A 405 15.44 -3.39 27.24
C THR A 405 16.13 -2.52 26.19
N THR A 406 16.30 -1.22 26.47
CA THR A 406 17.02 -0.29 25.58
C THR A 406 18.46 -0.71 25.37
N LEU A 407 19.14 -1.13 26.45
CA LEU A 407 20.53 -1.63 26.37
C LEU A 407 20.62 -2.88 25.50
N VAL A 408 19.69 -3.80 25.65
CA VAL A 408 19.62 -5.00 24.82
C VAL A 408 19.28 -4.68 23.38
N ASP A 409 18.33 -3.77 23.11
CA ASP A 409 18.02 -3.34 21.75
C ASP A 409 19.23 -2.71 21.05
N ILE A 410 20.11 -2.03 21.81
CA ILE A 410 21.38 -1.52 21.30
C ILE A 410 22.33 -2.68 21.01
N ILE A 411 22.52 -3.64 21.92
CA ILE A 411 23.37 -4.82 21.70
C ILE A 411 22.92 -5.61 20.47
N LEU A 412 21.59 -5.77 20.29
CA LEU A 412 20.99 -6.40 19.12
C LEU A 412 21.14 -5.58 17.82
N GLY A 413 21.63 -4.33 17.92
CA GLY A 413 21.72 -3.43 16.80
C GLY A 413 20.36 -2.99 16.25
N LEU A 414 19.29 -3.09 17.04
CA LEU A 414 17.96 -2.58 16.70
C LEU A 414 17.89 -1.07 16.91
N LEU A 415 18.54 -0.58 17.96
CA LEU A 415 18.70 0.85 18.25
C LEU A 415 20.16 1.24 18.09
N ARG A 416 20.39 2.48 17.66
CA ARG A 416 21.73 3.05 17.52
C ARG A 416 22.03 3.97 18.68
N PRO A 417 23.22 3.89 19.26
CA PRO A 417 23.68 4.88 20.22
C PRO A 417 23.55 6.31 19.66
N SER A 418 23.16 7.25 20.52
CA SER A 418 23.23 8.68 20.19
C SER A 418 24.68 9.17 20.21
N GLU A 419 25.46 8.68 21.17
CA GLU A 419 26.92 8.86 21.31
C GLU A 419 27.54 7.53 21.74
N GLY A 420 28.85 7.37 21.53
CA GLY A 420 29.55 6.13 21.81
C GLY A 420 29.40 5.07 20.71
N ALA A 421 29.77 3.83 21.01
CA ALA A 421 29.89 2.78 20.01
C ALA A 421 29.67 1.36 20.58
N ILE A 422 29.28 0.45 19.67
CA ILE A 422 29.35 -1.00 19.91
C ILE A 422 30.55 -1.54 19.14
N LEU A 423 31.43 -2.26 19.83
CA LEU A 423 32.56 -2.92 19.22
C LEU A 423 32.45 -4.44 19.45
N VAL A 424 32.87 -5.20 18.45
CA VAL A 424 32.98 -6.66 18.52
C VAL A 424 34.44 -6.99 18.14
N ASP A 425 35.21 -7.53 19.08
CA ASP A 425 36.65 -7.78 18.92
C ASP A 425 37.42 -6.52 18.45
N GLY A 426 37.07 -5.34 19.02
CA GLY A 426 37.63 -4.05 18.65
C GLY A 426 37.14 -3.48 17.31
N LYS A 427 36.26 -4.17 16.59
CA LYS A 427 35.68 -3.73 15.30
C LYS A 427 34.33 -3.06 15.52
N LEU A 428 34.18 -1.84 15.01
CA LEU A 428 32.95 -1.06 15.15
C LEU A 428 31.76 -1.70 14.40
N VAL A 429 30.65 -1.82 15.06
CA VAL A 429 29.37 -2.18 14.43
C VAL A 429 28.79 -0.96 13.73
N THR A 430 28.70 -1.01 12.41
CA THR A 430 28.23 0.06 11.52
C THR A 430 27.02 -0.40 10.71
N GLU A 431 26.36 0.50 9.98
CA GLU A 431 25.27 0.12 9.07
C GLU A 431 25.67 -0.96 8.06
N ASN A 432 26.89 -0.93 7.60
CA ASN A 432 27.39 -1.82 6.54
C ASN A 432 27.63 -3.27 7.01
N ASN A 433 27.92 -3.46 8.31
CA ASN A 433 28.20 -4.79 8.87
C ASN A 433 27.15 -5.24 9.93
N LEU A 434 26.10 -4.41 10.14
CA LEU A 434 25.06 -4.67 11.13
C LEU A 434 24.34 -6.01 10.89
N ARG A 435 24.05 -6.34 9.64
CA ARG A 435 23.37 -7.59 9.28
C ARG A 435 24.22 -8.83 9.59
N ASP A 436 25.52 -8.74 9.38
CA ASP A 436 26.43 -9.84 9.73
C ASP A 436 26.49 -10.00 11.25
N TRP A 437 26.56 -8.89 12.01
CA TRP A 437 26.43 -8.93 13.46
C TRP A 437 25.09 -9.57 13.90
N GLN A 438 23.98 -9.13 13.35
CA GLN A 438 22.65 -9.67 13.68
C GLN A 438 22.50 -11.16 13.39
N ARG A 439 23.17 -11.69 12.35
CA ARG A 439 23.17 -13.14 12.04
C ARG A 439 23.87 -13.98 13.10
N THR A 440 24.77 -13.39 13.88
CA THR A 440 25.46 -14.10 14.98
C THR A 440 24.61 -14.16 16.26
N LEU A 441 23.47 -13.45 16.29
CA LEU A 441 22.62 -13.31 17.47
C LEU A 441 21.40 -14.24 17.43
N GLY A 442 21.10 -14.87 18.55
CA GLY A 442 19.83 -15.52 18.83
C GLY A 442 19.07 -14.72 19.89
N TYR A 443 17.89 -14.23 19.58
CA TYR A 443 17.10 -13.40 20.47
C TYR A 443 15.80 -14.08 20.89
N VAL A 444 15.55 -14.13 22.19
CA VAL A 444 14.30 -14.63 22.78
C VAL A 444 13.61 -13.46 23.49
N PRO A 445 12.59 -12.84 22.89
CA PRO A 445 11.89 -11.71 23.48
C PRO A 445 10.99 -12.11 24.65
N GLN A 446 10.62 -11.14 25.47
CA GLN A 446 9.68 -11.31 26.57
C GLN A 446 8.32 -11.86 26.11
N GLU A 447 7.77 -11.30 25.02
CA GLU A 447 6.55 -11.79 24.37
C GLU A 447 6.89 -12.47 23.04
N ILE A 448 6.65 -13.78 22.97
CA ILE A 448 6.92 -14.56 21.75
C ILE A 448 5.80 -14.34 20.74
N PHE A 449 6.14 -13.72 19.61
CA PHE A 449 5.28 -13.65 18.44
C PHE A 449 5.38 -14.95 17.63
N LEU A 450 4.25 -15.63 17.42
CA LEU A 450 4.14 -16.78 16.54
C LEU A 450 3.22 -16.44 15.36
N THR A 451 3.63 -16.83 14.17
CA THR A 451 2.79 -16.75 12.95
C THR A 451 1.80 -17.92 12.94
N ASP A 452 0.62 -17.73 12.33
CA ASP A 452 -0.37 -18.79 12.15
C ASP A 452 0.07 -19.79 11.07
N THR A 453 1.15 -20.48 11.35
CA THR A 453 1.78 -21.51 10.51
C THR A 453 2.10 -22.73 11.35
N SER A 454 2.81 -23.71 10.79
CA SER A 454 3.22 -24.91 11.54
C SER A 454 4.30 -24.60 12.58
N ILE A 455 4.47 -25.48 13.56
CA ILE A 455 5.55 -25.38 14.57
C ILE A 455 6.91 -25.40 13.88
N ALA A 456 7.11 -26.26 12.88
CA ALA A 456 8.37 -26.31 12.12
C ALA A 456 8.70 -24.96 11.48
N GLN A 457 7.71 -24.31 10.82
CA GLN A 457 7.87 -22.98 10.23
C GLN A 457 8.08 -21.87 11.26
N ASN A 458 7.53 -22.03 12.47
CA ASN A 458 7.78 -21.10 13.56
C ASN A 458 9.17 -21.25 14.17
N ILE A 459 9.73 -22.45 14.22
CA ILE A 459 11.12 -22.69 14.65
C ILE A 459 12.10 -22.21 13.59
N ALA A 460 11.90 -22.62 12.31
CA ALA A 460 12.69 -22.20 11.17
C ALA A 460 12.16 -20.88 10.55
N TYR A 461 11.96 -19.85 11.40
CA TYR A 461 11.27 -18.61 11.05
C TYR A 461 11.98 -17.87 9.91
N GLY A 462 11.20 -17.50 8.89
CA GLY A 462 11.69 -16.75 7.73
C GLY A 462 12.16 -17.61 6.56
N LEU A 463 12.13 -18.93 6.69
CA LEU A 463 12.46 -19.87 5.60
C LEU A 463 11.20 -20.40 4.91
N SER A 464 11.31 -20.66 3.60
CA SER A 464 10.26 -21.38 2.86
C SER A 464 10.19 -22.84 3.33
N ARG A 465 9.06 -23.50 3.09
CA ARG A 465 8.84 -24.89 3.56
C ARG A 465 9.88 -25.87 3.00
N GLU A 466 10.35 -25.61 1.78
CA GLU A 466 11.35 -26.42 1.08
C GLU A 466 12.77 -26.24 1.64
N GLU A 467 13.04 -25.12 2.30
CA GLU A 467 14.35 -24.78 2.87
C GLU A 467 14.52 -25.23 4.32
N ILE A 468 13.44 -25.73 4.96
CA ILE A 468 13.45 -26.14 6.37
C ILE A 468 14.21 -27.44 6.55
N ASP A 469 15.31 -27.43 7.32
CA ASP A 469 15.96 -28.63 7.81
C ASP A 469 15.24 -29.18 9.05
N MET A 470 14.47 -30.25 8.84
CA MET A 470 13.69 -30.88 9.91
C MET A 470 14.57 -31.51 10.99
N ALA A 471 15.77 -32.00 10.66
CA ALA A 471 16.69 -32.52 11.66
C ALA A 471 17.20 -31.41 12.58
N GLN A 472 17.45 -30.22 12.03
CA GLN A 472 17.80 -29.03 12.79
C GLN A 472 16.61 -28.56 13.65
N VAL A 473 15.38 -28.56 13.11
CA VAL A 473 14.15 -28.21 13.86
C VAL A 473 14.01 -29.13 15.08
N GLU A 474 14.12 -30.45 14.91
CA GLU A 474 14.02 -31.41 16.00
C GLU A 474 15.14 -31.23 17.05
N ARG A 475 16.37 -31.02 16.60
CA ARG A 475 17.51 -30.76 17.48
C ARG A 475 17.26 -29.54 18.35
N CYS A 476 16.83 -28.42 17.76
CA CYS A 476 16.51 -27.20 18.51
C CYS A 476 15.32 -27.37 19.44
N ALA A 477 14.29 -28.13 19.02
CA ALA A 477 13.14 -28.42 19.87
C ALA A 477 13.52 -29.29 21.10
N ARG A 478 14.43 -30.26 20.93
CA ARG A 478 14.98 -31.06 22.07
C ARG A 478 15.80 -30.18 23.01
N MET A 479 16.61 -29.29 22.47
CA MET A 479 17.38 -28.35 23.26
C MET A 479 16.48 -27.40 24.06
N ALA A 480 15.38 -26.92 23.46
CA ALA A 480 14.39 -26.07 24.11
C ALA A 480 13.36 -26.85 24.99
N GLN A 481 13.55 -28.17 25.20
CA GLN A 481 12.68 -29.00 26.00
C GLN A 481 11.21 -28.99 25.55
N VAL A 482 10.96 -28.91 24.20
CA VAL A 482 9.60 -28.85 23.65
C VAL A 482 9.31 -29.98 22.66
N HIS A 483 10.31 -30.82 22.38
CA HIS A 483 10.19 -31.93 21.42
C HIS A 483 9.10 -32.94 21.84
N ASP A 484 9.12 -33.40 23.08
CA ASP A 484 8.19 -34.43 23.55
C ASP A 484 6.74 -33.94 23.50
N PHE A 485 6.48 -32.68 23.88
CA PHE A 485 5.18 -32.06 23.70
C PHE A 485 4.75 -32.07 22.24
N ILE A 486 5.65 -31.67 21.31
CA ILE A 486 5.32 -31.59 19.88
C ILE A 486 5.03 -32.98 19.32
N SER A 487 5.87 -33.96 19.64
CA SER A 487 5.82 -35.31 19.03
C SER A 487 4.73 -36.21 19.64
N GLN A 488 4.39 -36.02 20.93
CA GLN A 488 3.50 -36.94 21.66
C GLN A 488 2.10 -36.35 21.91
N GLU A 489 1.99 -35.02 22.13
CA GLU A 489 0.71 -34.41 22.51
C GLU A 489 0.00 -33.76 21.32
N LEU A 490 0.74 -33.38 20.25
CA LEU A 490 0.13 -32.71 19.08
C LEU A 490 -0.18 -33.71 17.98
N PRO A 491 -1.45 -33.79 17.52
CA PRO A 491 -1.86 -34.76 16.48
C PRO A 491 -1.09 -34.69 15.17
N GLY A 492 -0.63 -33.49 14.79
CA GLY A 492 0.15 -33.23 13.58
C GLY A 492 1.66 -33.10 13.84
N GLY A 493 2.14 -33.32 15.07
CA GLY A 493 3.54 -33.10 15.41
C GLY A 493 4.03 -31.71 15.01
N TYR A 494 5.15 -31.65 14.34
CA TYR A 494 5.76 -30.40 13.86
C TYR A 494 4.95 -29.65 12.79
N GLU A 495 4.04 -30.34 12.08
CA GLU A 495 3.13 -29.71 11.11
C GLU A 495 1.87 -29.13 11.76
N SER A 496 1.69 -29.24 13.07
CA SER A 496 0.56 -28.66 13.80
C SER A 496 0.55 -27.15 13.69
N LEU A 497 -0.61 -26.57 13.33
CA LEU A 497 -0.82 -25.12 13.28
C LEU A 497 -0.97 -24.54 14.68
N VAL A 498 -0.25 -23.47 14.97
CA VAL A 498 -0.23 -22.84 16.29
C VAL A 498 -1.42 -21.88 16.54
N GLY A 499 -2.13 -21.49 15.47
CA GLY A 499 -3.18 -20.47 15.52
C GLY A 499 -2.63 -19.04 15.59
N GLU A 500 -3.50 -18.07 15.42
CA GLU A 500 -3.10 -16.65 15.46
C GLU A 500 -2.40 -16.32 16.79
N ARG A 501 -1.17 -15.80 16.70
CA ARG A 501 -0.30 -15.49 17.86
C ARG A 501 -0.08 -16.67 18.82
N GLY A 502 -0.19 -17.89 18.32
CA GLY A 502 0.01 -19.08 19.15
C GLY A 502 -1.10 -19.32 20.19
N VAL A 503 -2.34 -18.92 19.89
CA VAL A 503 -3.49 -19.03 20.82
C VAL A 503 -3.76 -20.47 21.30
N ARG A 504 -3.33 -21.46 20.53
CA ARG A 504 -3.50 -22.91 20.85
C ARG A 504 -2.45 -23.44 21.80
N LEU A 505 -1.46 -22.63 22.18
CA LEU A 505 -0.33 -23.03 23.02
C LEU A 505 -0.37 -22.33 24.39
N SER A 506 0.13 -23.01 25.44
CA SER A 506 0.37 -22.36 26.71
C SER A 506 1.50 -21.32 26.63
N GLY A 507 1.61 -20.43 27.62
CA GLY A 507 2.70 -19.44 27.68
C GLY A 507 4.07 -20.10 27.64
N GLY A 508 4.28 -21.15 28.43
CA GLY A 508 5.53 -21.90 28.47
C GLY A 508 5.86 -22.64 27.16
N GLN A 509 4.83 -23.19 26.47
CA GLN A 509 5.04 -23.83 25.17
C GLN A 509 5.46 -22.80 24.11
N ARG A 510 4.79 -21.62 24.08
CA ARG A 510 5.23 -20.53 23.17
C ARG A 510 6.66 -20.12 23.44
N GLN A 511 7.02 -19.98 24.71
CA GLN A 511 8.36 -19.54 25.11
C GLN A 511 9.43 -20.54 24.69
N ARG A 512 9.20 -21.85 24.88
CA ARG A 512 10.11 -22.90 24.42
C ARG A 512 10.24 -22.97 22.90
N ILE A 513 9.16 -22.73 22.15
CA ILE A 513 9.23 -22.59 20.67
C ILE A 513 10.06 -21.36 20.29
N GLY A 514 9.92 -20.23 21.01
CA GLY A 514 10.75 -19.05 20.81
C GLY A 514 12.25 -19.31 21.06
N ILE A 515 12.57 -20.10 22.10
CA ILE A 515 13.95 -20.53 22.35
C ILE A 515 14.46 -21.45 21.24
N ALA A 516 13.66 -22.43 20.79
CA ALA A 516 14.02 -23.28 19.65
C ALA A 516 14.28 -22.49 18.37
N ARG A 517 13.46 -21.45 18.10
CA ARG A 517 13.63 -20.50 17.00
C ARG A 517 14.96 -19.77 17.09
N ALA A 518 15.29 -19.22 18.26
CA ALA A 518 16.53 -18.48 18.47
C ALA A 518 17.77 -19.35 18.25
N LEU A 519 17.68 -20.66 18.52
CA LEU A 519 18.75 -21.64 18.35
C LEU A 519 18.90 -22.16 16.91
N TYR A 520 17.91 -21.99 16.05
CA TYR A 520 17.85 -22.66 14.74
C TYR A 520 19.06 -22.32 13.83
N HIS A 521 19.49 -21.08 13.83
CA HIS A 521 20.61 -20.59 13.02
C HIS A 521 21.99 -20.72 13.71
N ASP A 522 22.06 -21.47 14.82
CA ASP A 522 23.28 -21.73 15.58
C ASP A 522 24.06 -20.45 15.97
N PRO A 523 23.42 -19.47 16.62
CA PRO A 523 24.04 -18.18 16.95
C PRO A 523 25.20 -18.35 17.93
N SER A 524 26.19 -17.45 17.85
CA SER A 524 27.30 -17.38 18.81
C SER A 524 26.96 -16.61 20.09
N VAL A 525 25.97 -15.72 20.02
CA VAL A 525 25.49 -14.92 21.15
C VAL A 525 24.00 -15.13 21.31
N MET A 526 23.58 -15.53 22.51
CA MET A 526 22.17 -15.69 22.88
C MET A 526 21.73 -14.59 23.82
N VAL A 527 20.62 -13.94 23.49
CA VAL A 527 20.03 -12.87 24.29
C VAL A 527 18.64 -13.27 24.75
N PHE A 528 18.43 -13.34 26.05
CA PHE A 528 17.18 -13.70 26.69
C PHE A 528 16.58 -12.48 27.41
N ASP A 529 15.45 -12.00 26.92
CA ASP A 529 14.71 -10.89 27.53
C ASP A 529 13.54 -11.45 28.32
N GLU A 530 13.72 -11.63 29.66
CA GLU A 530 12.72 -12.22 30.56
C GLU A 530 12.14 -13.54 30.06
N ALA A 531 12.92 -14.29 29.30
CA ALA A 531 12.47 -15.45 28.55
C ALA A 531 12.02 -16.67 29.38
N THR A 532 12.05 -16.59 30.71
CA THR A 532 11.60 -17.66 31.60
C THR A 532 10.39 -17.26 32.45
N SER A 533 9.91 -16.02 32.34
CA SER A 533 8.86 -15.45 33.18
C SER A 533 7.52 -16.22 33.15
N ALA A 534 7.20 -16.87 32.05
CA ALA A 534 5.97 -17.65 31.85
C ALA A 534 6.16 -19.16 32.07
N LEU A 535 7.35 -19.61 32.52
CA LEU A 535 7.64 -21.01 32.81
C LEU A 535 7.36 -21.32 34.29
N ASP A 536 6.93 -22.55 34.56
CA ASP A 536 6.95 -23.12 35.90
C ASP A 536 8.41 -23.42 36.31
N THR A 537 8.66 -23.49 37.61
CA THR A 537 10.01 -23.61 38.20
C THR A 537 10.79 -24.83 37.67
N VAL A 538 10.11 -25.97 37.45
CA VAL A 538 10.76 -27.20 36.97
C VAL A 538 11.19 -27.03 35.51
N THR A 539 10.29 -26.49 34.67
CA THR A 539 10.58 -26.22 33.27
C THR A 539 11.62 -25.11 33.10
N GLU A 540 11.57 -24.06 33.93
CA GLU A 540 12.58 -23.00 33.98
C GLU A 540 13.96 -23.58 34.25
N GLN A 541 14.09 -24.41 35.27
CA GLN A 541 15.36 -25.08 35.60
C GLN A 541 15.86 -25.98 34.48
N ALA A 542 14.97 -26.75 33.82
CA ALA A 542 15.37 -27.63 32.74
C ALA A 542 15.85 -26.84 31.51
N VAL A 543 15.21 -25.71 31.17
CA VAL A 543 15.60 -24.81 30.13
C VAL A 543 16.92 -24.13 30.46
N MET A 544 17.08 -23.62 31.69
CA MET A 544 18.32 -23.01 32.15
C MET A 544 19.48 -23.99 32.15
N GLN A 545 19.31 -25.23 32.58
CA GLN A 545 20.33 -26.28 32.48
C GLN A 545 20.68 -26.60 31.02
N ALA A 546 19.69 -26.58 30.12
CA ALA A 546 19.99 -26.74 28.71
C ALA A 546 20.83 -25.56 28.16
N ILE A 547 20.52 -24.36 28.58
CA ILE A 547 21.28 -23.14 28.24
C ILE A 547 22.68 -23.19 28.84
N GLU A 548 22.83 -23.58 30.11
CA GLU A 548 24.13 -23.73 30.78
C GLU A 548 25.05 -24.72 30.09
N LYS A 549 24.53 -25.80 29.51
CA LYS A 549 25.34 -26.74 28.71
C LYS A 549 25.94 -26.10 27.46
N PHE A 550 25.41 -24.96 27.02
CA PHE A 550 25.97 -24.18 25.89
C PHE A 550 26.96 -23.10 26.36
N GLN A 551 27.05 -22.75 27.65
CA GLN A 551 27.92 -21.70 28.20
C GLN A 551 29.38 -21.84 27.72
N ASN A 552 29.89 -23.05 27.57
CA ASN A 552 31.28 -23.25 27.12
C ASN A 552 31.54 -22.90 25.64
N ASN A 553 30.47 -22.68 24.83
CA ASN A 553 30.59 -22.42 23.39
C ASN A 553 29.84 -21.17 22.91
N LYS A 554 28.99 -20.54 23.75
CA LYS A 554 28.15 -19.38 23.37
C LYS A 554 28.19 -18.31 24.44
N THR A 555 28.15 -17.05 24.00
CA THR A 555 27.96 -15.91 24.91
C THR A 555 26.47 -15.78 25.26
N ILE A 556 26.15 -15.65 26.53
CA ILE A 556 24.76 -15.60 27.01
C ILE A 556 24.52 -14.28 27.74
N ILE A 557 23.50 -13.53 27.28
CA ILE A 557 23.06 -12.27 27.89
C ILE A 557 21.63 -12.48 28.38
N ILE A 558 21.38 -12.30 29.67
CA ILE A 558 20.09 -12.53 30.32
C ILE A 558 19.59 -11.24 30.96
N ILE A 559 18.43 -10.74 30.52
CA ILE A 559 17.69 -9.76 31.31
C ILE A 559 16.78 -10.51 32.25
N ALA A 560 16.91 -10.27 33.53
CA ALA A 560 16.13 -10.94 34.53
C ALA A 560 15.39 -9.97 35.47
N HIS A 561 14.15 -10.32 35.75
CA HIS A 561 13.38 -9.78 36.87
C HIS A 561 13.44 -10.68 38.13
N ARG A 562 13.86 -11.93 37.95
CA ARG A 562 14.10 -12.88 39.07
C ARG A 562 15.59 -13.08 39.23
N LEU A 563 16.09 -12.88 40.43
CA LEU A 563 17.51 -13.04 40.74
C LEU A 563 17.98 -14.49 40.62
N SER A 564 17.09 -15.46 40.84
CA SER A 564 17.38 -16.87 40.60
C SER A 564 17.85 -17.19 39.19
N THR A 565 17.43 -16.41 38.22
CA THR A 565 17.79 -16.60 36.79
C THR A 565 19.24 -16.17 36.50
N VAL A 566 19.79 -15.22 37.26
CA VAL A 566 21.15 -14.70 37.08
C VAL A 566 22.15 -15.21 38.13
N SER A 567 21.69 -16.05 39.07
CA SER A 567 22.56 -16.56 40.13
C SER A 567 23.75 -17.38 39.64
N ASN A 568 23.59 -18.03 38.48
CA ASN A 568 24.62 -18.86 37.86
C ASN A 568 25.38 -18.14 36.74
N CYS A 569 25.13 -16.83 36.51
CA CYS A 569 25.88 -16.06 35.52
C CYS A 569 27.30 -15.77 36.04
N ASP A 570 28.27 -15.79 35.12
CA ASP A 570 29.66 -15.45 35.42
C ASP A 570 29.80 -14.00 35.91
N ASN A 571 28.91 -13.13 35.41
CA ASN A 571 28.93 -11.72 35.76
C ASN A 571 27.47 -11.17 35.81
N VAL A 572 27.21 -10.25 36.73
CA VAL A 572 25.94 -9.53 36.85
C VAL A 572 26.19 -8.04 36.78
N VAL A 573 25.37 -7.34 35.98
CA VAL A 573 25.37 -5.88 35.83
C VAL A 573 24.11 -5.30 36.44
N ILE A 574 24.25 -4.37 37.35
CA ILE A 574 23.14 -3.62 37.95
C ILE A 574 22.97 -2.32 37.18
N LEU A 575 21.82 -2.17 36.49
CA LEU A 575 21.46 -0.94 35.80
C LEU A 575 20.52 -0.08 36.66
N ALA A 576 20.88 1.17 36.88
CA ALA A 576 20.07 2.13 37.63
C ALA A 576 20.08 3.51 36.97
N GLY A 577 18.90 4.06 36.70
CA GLY A 577 18.77 5.41 36.11
C GLY A 577 19.52 5.61 34.79
N GLY A 578 19.67 4.58 33.99
CA GLY A 578 20.36 4.64 32.70
C GLY A 578 21.89 4.48 32.78
N HIS A 579 22.46 4.17 33.95
CA HIS A 579 23.90 3.96 34.15
C HIS A 579 24.18 2.55 34.68
N VAL A 580 25.38 2.03 34.42
CA VAL A 580 25.91 0.85 35.12
C VAL A 580 26.28 1.27 36.54
N LYS A 581 25.51 0.83 37.52
CA LYS A 581 25.72 1.12 38.94
C LYS A 581 26.82 0.26 39.54
N ALA A 582 26.79 -1.03 39.24
CA ALA A 582 27.77 -2.00 39.73
C ALA A 582 27.85 -3.19 38.76
N GLN A 583 28.99 -3.88 38.78
CA GLN A 583 29.25 -5.09 38.01
C GLN A 583 30.17 -6.00 38.86
N GLY A 584 29.88 -7.29 38.84
CA GLY A 584 30.64 -8.32 39.58
C GLY A 584 29.92 -9.68 39.58
N SER A 585 30.50 -10.66 40.28
CA SER A 585 29.82 -11.94 40.49
C SER A 585 28.55 -11.77 41.32
N PHE A 586 27.63 -12.70 41.24
CA PHE A 586 26.40 -12.69 42.04
C PHE A 586 26.70 -12.59 43.56
N ASN A 587 27.72 -13.32 44.06
CA ASN A 587 28.10 -13.33 45.47
C ASN A 587 28.68 -11.97 45.88
N GLU A 588 29.60 -11.40 45.10
CA GLU A 588 30.20 -10.08 45.37
C GLU A 588 29.14 -8.98 45.46
N LEU A 589 28.18 -8.97 44.52
CA LEU A 589 27.10 -7.98 44.52
C LEU A 589 26.10 -8.19 45.67
N SER A 590 25.82 -9.43 46.06
CA SER A 590 24.98 -9.76 47.21
C SER A 590 25.57 -9.30 48.56
N GLU A 591 26.87 -9.19 48.65
CA GLU A 591 27.55 -8.68 49.83
C GLU A 591 27.74 -7.16 49.80
N SER A 592 28.07 -6.58 48.62
CA SER A 592 28.49 -5.19 48.46
C SER A 592 27.35 -4.21 48.20
N ASP A 593 26.25 -4.60 47.52
CA ASP A 593 25.18 -3.68 47.16
C ASP A 593 23.90 -3.92 47.98
N PRO A 594 23.51 -2.97 48.86
CA PRO A 594 22.32 -3.12 49.69
C PRO A 594 20.99 -3.25 48.91
N GLN A 595 20.89 -2.66 47.72
CA GLN A 595 19.70 -2.77 46.88
C GLN A 595 19.61 -4.15 46.25
N PHE A 596 20.75 -4.67 45.75
CA PHE A 596 20.80 -6.03 45.23
C PHE A 596 20.50 -7.05 46.30
N LYS A 597 21.03 -6.87 47.51
CA LYS A 597 20.74 -7.70 48.68
C LYS A 597 19.25 -7.68 49.10
N ALA A 598 18.57 -6.55 48.94
CA ALA A 598 17.15 -6.43 49.20
C ALA A 598 16.26 -7.05 48.09
N MET A 599 16.83 -7.37 46.95
CA MET A 599 16.16 -8.06 45.84
C MET A 599 16.39 -9.59 45.91
N VAL A 600 17.48 -10.03 46.56
CA VAL A 600 17.77 -11.44 46.88
C VAL A 600 16.88 -11.91 48.04
#